data_d518cdc6a99b5ff735660926f11c2a08
#
_entry.id   d518cdc6a99b5ff735660926f11c2a08
#
_cell.length_a   1.000
_cell.length_b   1.000
_cell.length_c   1.000
_cell.angle_alpha   90.00
_cell.angle_beta   90.00
_cell.angle_gamma   90.00
#
_symmetry.space_group_name_H-M   'P 1'
#
loop_
_entity.id
_entity.type
_entity.pdbx_description
1 polymer ?
#
loop_
_entity_poly.entity_id
_entity_poly.type
_entity_poly.pdbx_seq_one_letter_code
_entity_poly.pdbx_strand_id
1 'polypeptide(L)'
;MVDEFGMGAFSMVVVEDMELKDVAALKEKFQNVEHVKDVLWYDSVADLSIPVSMIPEKFKDGFFNGDATMMIALFDNTTSSDAAMEAVSDMRKIANEQCFISGMSGVVTDIKNLALEEMPIYVVIAACLSLLVLLLAMDSLVIPVLFLLSVGLAVVYNLGTNIFFGEVCYITKSLTAVLQLGV
;
A
#
# COMPACT_ATOMS: atom_id res chain seq x y z
N MET A 1 -8.58 -8.40 -16.58
CA MET A 1 -7.84 -7.20 -16.97
C MET A 1 -6.33 -7.44 -17.01
N VAL A 2 -5.69 -7.99 -15.98
CA VAL A 2 -4.25 -8.31 -16.02
C VAL A 2 -3.96 -9.35 -17.09
N ASP A 3 -4.80 -10.37 -17.22
CA ASP A 3 -4.66 -11.46 -18.20
C ASP A 3 -4.96 -11.03 -19.65
N GLU A 4 -5.76 -9.97 -19.86
CA GLU A 4 -6.11 -9.49 -21.21
C GLU A 4 -5.21 -8.35 -21.70
N PHE A 5 -4.70 -7.49 -20.81
CA PHE A 5 -3.89 -6.33 -21.19
C PHE A 5 -2.42 -6.43 -20.78
N GLY A 6 -2.03 -7.47 -20.03
CA GLY A 6 -0.64 -7.72 -19.60
C GLY A 6 -0.04 -6.63 -18.71
N MET A 7 -0.81 -5.62 -18.34
CA MET A 7 -0.37 -4.53 -17.46
C MET A 7 -0.88 -4.77 -16.04
N GLY A 8 0.03 -5.21 -15.17
CA GLY A 8 -0.18 -5.28 -13.73
C GLY A 8 -0.07 -3.91 -13.06
N ALA A 9 -0.10 -3.91 -11.75
CA ALA A 9 0.23 -2.73 -10.94
C ALA A 9 1.67 -2.28 -11.19
N PHE A 10 1.94 -1.00 -10.99
CA PHE A 10 3.30 -0.46 -11.06
C PHE A 10 3.57 0.53 -9.94
N SER A 11 4.84 0.66 -9.59
CA SER A 11 5.36 1.71 -8.72
C SER A 11 6.55 2.40 -9.39
N MET A 12 6.68 3.69 -9.12
CA MET A 12 7.85 4.47 -9.50
C MET A 12 8.84 4.48 -8.34
N VAL A 13 10.09 4.21 -8.65
CA VAL A 13 11.19 4.23 -7.70
C VAL A 13 12.16 5.32 -8.15
N VAL A 14 12.30 6.35 -7.35
CA VAL A 14 13.25 7.44 -7.57
C VAL A 14 14.43 7.25 -6.63
N VAL A 15 15.63 7.28 -7.17
CA VAL A 15 16.88 7.17 -6.42
C VAL A 15 17.68 8.43 -6.64
N GLU A 16 18.14 9.06 -5.55
CA GLU A 16 18.91 10.31 -5.56
C GLU A 16 20.31 10.08 -5.02
N ASP A 17 21.29 10.79 -5.56
CA ASP A 17 22.69 10.81 -5.10
C ASP A 17 23.34 9.42 -4.93
N MET A 18 23.04 8.47 -5.83
CA MET A 18 23.58 7.12 -5.80
C MET A 18 24.36 6.81 -7.08
N GLU A 19 25.50 6.10 -6.94
CA GLU A 19 26.27 5.65 -8.10
C GLU A 19 25.46 4.64 -8.94
N LEU A 20 25.58 4.69 -10.26
CA LEU A 20 24.85 3.83 -11.19
C LEU A 20 25.03 2.32 -10.90
N LYS A 21 26.19 1.93 -10.37
CA LYS A 21 26.47 0.54 -9.96
C LYS A 21 25.61 0.11 -8.78
N ASP A 22 25.44 1.01 -7.81
CA ASP A 22 24.65 0.74 -6.61
C ASP A 22 23.16 0.75 -6.95
N VAL A 23 22.75 1.62 -7.89
CA VAL A 23 21.39 1.60 -8.44
C VAL A 23 21.10 0.28 -9.17
N ALA A 24 22.06 -0.24 -9.96
CA ALA A 24 21.92 -1.54 -10.60
C ALA A 24 21.79 -2.69 -9.59
N ALA A 25 22.62 -2.67 -8.53
CA ALA A 25 22.54 -3.65 -7.44
C ALA A 25 21.21 -3.55 -6.67
N LEU A 26 20.69 -2.33 -6.49
CA LEU A 26 19.38 -2.10 -5.89
C LEU A 26 18.26 -2.64 -6.78
N LYS A 27 18.35 -2.43 -8.10
CA LYS A 27 17.42 -2.99 -9.08
C LYS A 27 17.34 -4.51 -8.98
N GLU A 28 18.49 -5.20 -8.92
CA GLU A 28 18.52 -6.66 -8.76
C GLU A 28 17.85 -7.11 -7.46
N LYS A 29 18.06 -6.38 -6.37
CA LYS A 29 17.38 -6.69 -5.10
C LYS A 29 15.87 -6.53 -5.23
N PHE A 30 15.39 -5.50 -5.90
CA PHE A 30 13.96 -5.29 -6.13
C PHE A 30 13.35 -6.34 -7.05
N GLN A 31 14.06 -6.80 -8.07
CA GLN A 31 13.61 -7.90 -8.94
C GLN A 31 13.46 -9.23 -8.20
N ASN A 32 14.20 -9.44 -7.11
CA ASN A 32 14.11 -10.64 -6.28
C ASN A 32 13.02 -10.56 -5.19
N VAL A 33 12.29 -9.45 -5.09
CA VAL A 33 11.15 -9.33 -4.18
C VAL A 33 9.98 -10.13 -4.73
N GLU A 34 9.31 -10.87 -3.87
CA GLU A 34 8.13 -11.66 -4.22
C GLU A 34 7.03 -10.77 -4.79
N HIS A 35 6.33 -11.21 -5.84
CA HIS A 35 5.30 -10.47 -6.58
C HIS A 35 5.79 -9.29 -7.42
N VAL A 36 7.08 -9.02 -7.49
CA VAL A 36 7.67 -8.12 -8.47
C VAL A 36 7.92 -8.91 -9.75
N LYS A 37 7.28 -8.50 -10.83
CA LYS A 37 7.41 -9.12 -12.15
C LYS A 37 8.70 -8.70 -12.85
N ASP A 38 8.97 -7.41 -12.85
CA ASP A 38 10.15 -6.81 -13.48
C ASP A 38 10.39 -5.40 -12.95
N VAL A 39 11.63 -4.93 -13.07
CA VAL A 39 12.01 -3.55 -12.76
C VAL A 39 12.66 -2.95 -13.99
N LEU A 40 11.95 -2.02 -14.61
CA LEU A 40 12.42 -1.32 -15.81
C LEU A 40 13.27 -0.11 -15.40
N TRP A 41 14.44 -0.03 -15.98
CA TRP A 41 15.35 1.10 -15.85
C TRP A 41 15.99 1.37 -17.21
N TYR A 42 16.85 2.37 -17.31
CA TYR A 42 17.49 2.70 -18.59
C TYR A 42 18.31 1.54 -19.19
N ASP A 43 18.84 0.63 -18.36
CA ASP A 43 19.57 -0.57 -18.78
C ASP A 43 18.69 -1.58 -19.53
N SER A 44 17.38 -1.48 -19.41
CA SER A 44 16.44 -2.26 -20.23
C SER A 44 16.39 -1.77 -21.69
N VAL A 45 16.92 -0.57 -21.96
CA VAL A 45 16.92 0.06 -23.30
C VAL A 45 18.34 0.28 -23.81
N ALA A 46 19.32 0.50 -22.92
CA ALA A 46 20.71 0.79 -23.25
C ALA A 46 21.66 -0.01 -22.36
N ASP A 47 22.79 -0.48 -22.90
CA ASP A 47 23.80 -1.20 -22.14
C ASP A 47 24.43 -0.28 -21.08
N LEU A 48 24.62 -0.79 -19.86
CA LEU A 48 25.28 -0.10 -18.73
C LEU A 48 26.71 0.36 -19.03
N SER A 49 27.36 -0.24 -20.03
CA SER A 49 28.70 0.17 -20.49
C SER A 49 28.70 1.46 -21.32
N ILE A 50 27.52 1.93 -21.76
CA ILE A 50 27.39 3.18 -22.51
C ILE A 50 27.30 4.36 -21.52
N PRO A 51 28.21 5.36 -21.59
CA PRO A 51 28.10 6.55 -20.78
C PRO A 51 26.75 7.26 -20.95
N VAL A 52 26.15 7.72 -19.87
CA VAL A 52 24.84 8.41 -19.88
C VAL A 52 24.83 9.61 -20.84
N SER A 53 26.00 10.21 -21.10
CA SER A 53 26.17 11.31 -22.07
C SER A 53 25.93 10.91 -23.54
N MET A 54 25.99 9.62 -23.88
CA MET A 54 25.77 9.10 -25.23
C MET A 54 24.33 8.61 -25.45
N ILE A 55 23.49 8.59 -24.41
CA ILE A 55 22.09 8.20 -24.51
C ILE A 55 21.30 9.34 -25.15
N PRO A 56 20.39 9.06 -26.12
CA PRO A 56 19.54 10.09 -26.73
C PRO A 56 18.75 10.86 -25.67
N GLU A 57 18.67 12.19 -25.77
CA GLU A 57 18.03 13.08 -24.78
C GLU A 57 16.61 12.65 -24.41
N LYS A 58 15.83 12.18 -25.36
CA LYS A 58 14.46 11.70 -25.11
C LYS A 58 14.36 10.53 -24.11
N PHE A 59 15.38 9.68 -24.04
CA PHE A 59 15.46 8.59 -23.08
C PHE A 59 16.08 9.06 -21.77
N LYS A 60 17.05 9.98 -21.85
CA LYS A 60 17.68 10.55 -20.69
C LYS A 60 16.67 11.32 -19.82
N ASP A 61 15.87 12.18 -20.44
CA ASP A 61 14.84 12.98 -19.74
C ASP A 61 13.75 12.11 -19.08
N GLY A 62 13.55 10.88 -19.55
CA GLY A 62 12.59 9.94 -18.96
C GLY A 62 13.10 9.22 -17.71
N PHE A 63 14.40 9.03 -17.58
CA PHE A 63 14.99 8.22 -16.51
C PHE A 63 15.92 9.01 -15.58
N PHE A 64 16.40 10.17 -16.00
CA PHE A 64 17.37 10.96 -15.25
C PHE A 64 16.91 12.41 -15.12
N ASN A 65 17.08 12.98 -13.94
CA ASN A 65 16.89 14.40 -13.68
C ASN A 65 17.95 14.87 -12.67
N GLY A 66 19.01 15.52 -13.17
CA GLY A 66 20.18 15.86 -12.37
C GLY A 66 20.87 14.61 -11.83
N ASP A 67 20.99 14.50 -10.52
CA ASP A 67 21.61 13.37 -9.82
C ASP A 67 20.56 12.28 -9.42
N ALA A 68 19.30 12.49 -9.81
CA ALA A 68 18.23 11.52 -9.59
C ALA A 68 18.01 10.61 -10.79
N THR A 69 17.73 9.34 -10.53
CA THR A 69 17.31 8.37 -11.55
C THR A 69 16.01 7.70 -11.17
N MET A 70 15.19 7.33 -12.17
CA MET A 70 13.89 6.72 -11.97
C MET A 70 13.88 5.30 -12.53
N MET A 71 13.32 4.38 -11.75
CA MET A 71 12.99 3.02 -12.16
C MET A 71 11.48 2.80 -12.07
N ILE A 72 10.95 1.86 -12.83
CA ILE A 72 9.54 1.46 -12.78
C ILE A 72 9.47 -0.01 -12.39
N ALA A 73 8.95 -0.29 -11.21
CA ALA A 73 8.68 -1.64 -10.77
C ALA A 73 7.29 -2.07 -11.23
N LEU A 74 7.21 -3.20 -11.91
CA LEU A 74 5.99 -3.84 -12.39
C LEU A 74 5.65 -5.01 -11.47
N PHE A 75 4.37 -5.16 -11.13
CA PHE A 75 3.89 -6.24 -10.28
C PHE A 75 3.01 -7.22 -11.07
N ASP A 76 2.98 -8.48 -10.64
CA ASP A 76 2.16 -9.52 -11.27
C ASP A 76 0.66 -9.36 -11.00
N ASN A 77 0.30 -8.55 -10.00
CA ASN A 77 -1.04 -8.42 -9.47
C ASN A 77 -1.61 -7.01 -9.69
N THR A 78 -2.88 -6.83 -9.36
CA THR A 78 -3.55 -5.53 -9.44
C THR A 78 -3.08 -4.57 -8.34
N THR A 79 -3.19 -3.26 -8.58
CA THR A 79 -2.72 -2.19 -7.68
C THR A 79 -3.23 -2.29 -6.24
N SER A 80 -4.43 -2.81 -6.05
CA SER A 80 -5.08 -2.94 -4.74
C SER A 80 -5.02 -4.37 -4.16
N SER A 81 -4.25 -5.28 -4.77
CA SER A 81 -4.06 -6.63 -4.23
C SER A 81 -3.14 -6.60 -3.01
N ASP A 82 -3.38 -7.50 -2.06
CA ASP A 82 -2.51 -7.65 -0.88
C ASP A 82 -1.07 -7.98 -1.32
N ALA A 83 -0.90 -8.80 -2.36
CA ALA A 83 0.40 -9.17 -2.92
C ALA A 83 1.20 -7.97 -3.46
N ALA A 84 0.56 -7.06 -4.22
CA ALA A 84 1.24 -5.86 -4.70
C ALA A 84 1.61 -4.90 -3.56
N MET A 85 0.76 -4.80 -2.52
CA MET A 85 1.04 -3.97 -1.35
C MET A 85 2.16 -4.56 -0.48
N GLU A 86 2.24 -5.88 -0.36
CA GLU A 86 3.33 -6.58 0.32
C GLU A 86 4.65 -6.37 -0.41
N ALA A 87 4.66 -6.53 -1.74
CA ALA A 87 5.82 -6.23 -2.56
C ALA A 87 6.33 -4.80 -2.38
N VAL A 88 5.45 -3.80 -2.39
CA VAL A 88 5.83 -2.39 -2.12
C VAL A 88 6.42 -2.24 -0.71
N SER A 89 5.84 -2.89 0.29
CA SER A 89 6.32 -2.83 1.67
C SER A 89 7.70 -3.48 1.81
N ASP A 90 7.95 -4.59 1.13
CA ASP A 90 9.24 -5.29 1.15
C ASP A 90 10.30 -4.53 0.35
N MET A 91 9.95 -3.94 -0.78
CA MET A 91 10.83 -3.02 -1.50
C MET A 91 11.26 -1.83 -0.61
N ARG A 92 10.34 -1.27 0.19
CA ARG A 92 10.65 -0.19 1.15
C ARG A 92 11.59 -0.61 2.27
N LYS A 93 11.55 -1.86 2.70
CA LYS A 93 12.51 -2.40 3.69
C LYS A 93 13.93 -2.53 3.13
N ILE A 94 14.04 -2.75 1.82
CA ILE A 94 15.32 -2.85 1.09
C ILE A 94 15.84 -1.45 0.72
N ALA A 95 14.93 -0.51 0.47
CA ALA A 95 15.22 0.86 0.13
C ALA A 95 15.97 1.57 1.28
N ASN A 96 16.94 2.41 0.91
CA ASN A 96 17.64 3.30 1.84
C ASN A 96 17.03 4.71 1.81
N GLU A 97 17.62 5.65 2.56
CA GLU A 97 17.16 7.04 2.65
C GLU A 97 17.21 7.81 1.31
N GLN A 98 17.99 7.32 0.34
CA GLN A 98 18.14 7.90 -0.99
C GLN A 98 17.12 7.36 -2.01
N CYS A 99 16.26 6.42 -1.61
CA CYS A 99 15.34 5.72 -2.48
C CYS A 99 13.89 5.98 -2.07
N PHE A 100 13.13 6.58 -2.96
CA PHE A 100 11.72 6.94 -2.78
C PHE A 100 10.83 6.06 -3.65
N ILE A 101 9.97 5.26 -3.02
CA ILE A 101 9.02 4.40 -3.71
C ILE A 101 7.65 5.06 -3.67
N SER A 102 7.14 5.41 -4.84
CA SER A 102 5.88 6.11 -5.05
C SER A 102 5.09 5.46 -6.19
N GLY A 103 4.09 6.15 -6.71
CA GLY A 103 3.20 5.66 -7.76
C GLY A 103 1.91 5.08 -7.19
N MET A 104 1.04 4.59 -8.06
CA MET A 104 -0.32 4.19 -7.68
C MET A 104 -0.32 3.08 -6.60
N SER A 105 0.51 2.06 -6.74
CA SER A 105 0.60 0.97 -5.75
C SER A 105 1.18 1.45 -4.43
N GLY A 106 2.17 2.37 -4.46
CA GLY A 106 2.72 3.00 -3.27
C GLY A 106 1.67 3.79 -2.50
N VAL A 107 0.91 4.65 -3.19
CA VAL A 107 -0.15 5.47 -2.59
C VAL A 107 -1.25 4.60 -1.98
N VAL A 108 -1.71 3.56 -2.68
CA VAL A 108 -2.74 2.64 -2.16
C VAL A 108 -2.24 1.90 -0.92
N THR A 109 -0.96 1.48 -0.90
CA THR A 109 -0.34 0.86 0.27
C THR A 109 -0.31 1.82 1.46
N ASP A 110 0.06 3.08 1.24
CA ASP A 110 0.12 4.10 2.29
C ASP A 110 -1.26 4.41 2.87
N ILE A 111 -2.27 4.60 2.02
CA ILE A 111 -3.65 4.83 2.45
C ILE A 111 -4.16 3.66 3.29
N LYS A 112 -3.87 2.42 2.87
CA LYS A 112 -4.27 1.22 3.63
C LYS A 112 -3.59 1.16 4.98
N ASN A 113 -2.26 1.35 5.02
CA ASN A 113 -1.50 1.28 6.26
C ASN A 113 -1.94 2.38 7.24
N LEU A 114 -2.11 3.61 6.74
CA LEU A 114 -2.61 4.73 7.53
C LEU A 114 -4.02 4.46 8.06
N ALA A 115 -4.91 3.94 7.22
CA ALA A 115 -6.26 3.59 7.65
C ALA A 115 -6.25 2.52 8.76
N LEU A 116 -5.42 1.48 8.63
CA LEU A 116 -5.31 0.42 9.64
C LEU A 116 -4.71 0.91 10.96
N GLU A 117 -3.79 1.87 10.91
CA GLU A 117 -3.14 2.45 12.09
C GLU A 117 -4.05 3.44 12.81
N GLU A 118 -4.76 4.29 12.09
CA GLU A 118 -5.59 5.34 12.67
C GLU A 118 -7.00 4.86 13.07
N MET A 119 -7.54 3.86 12.38
CA MET A 119 -8.90 3.36 12.60
C MET A 119 -9.20 2.98 14.06
N PRO A 120 -8.35 2.23 14.78
CA PRO A 120 -8.62 1.86 16.17
C PRO A 120 -8.78 3.08 17.08
N ILE A 121 -8.02 4.14 16.82
CA ILE A 121 -8.05 5.39 17.60
C ILE A 121 -9.39 6.08 17.42
N TYR A 122 -9.86 6.22 16.18
CA TYR A 122 -11.17 6.83 15.91
C TYR A 122 -12.33 6.02 16.48
N VAL A 123 -12.26 4.69 16.43
CA VAL A 123 -13.27 3.81 17.02
C VAL A 123 -13.36 4.01 18.54
N VAL A 124 -12.23 4.09 19.23
CA VAL A 124 -12.20 4.33 20.67
C VAL A 124 -12.76 5.72 21.01
N ILE A 125 -12.38 6.75 20.27
CA ILE A 125 -12.92 8.11 20.47
C ILE A 125 -14.43 8.12 20.26
N ALA A 126 -14.93 7.50 19.19
CA ALA A 126 -16.35 7.43 18.90
C ALA A 126 -17.13 6.68 19.99
N ALA A 127 -16.59 5.57 20.48
CA ALA A 127 -17.16 4.79 21.58
C ALA A 127 -17.23 5.62 22.89
N CYS A 128 -16.17 6.35 23.22
CA CYS A 128 -16.13 7.22 24.39
C CYS A 128 -17.17 8.37 24.30
N LEU A 129 -17.25 9.02 23.11
CA LEU A 129 -18.24 10.07 22.89
C LEU A 129 -19.67 9.53 22.95
N SER A 130 -19.93 8.37 22.36
CA SER A 130 -21.23 7.71 22.41
C SER A 130 -21.62 7.36 23.82
N LEU A 131 -20.68 6.82 24.61
CA LEU A 131 -20.91 6.53 26.03
C LEU A 131 -21.26 7.79 26.81
N LEU A 132 -20.52 8.87 26.59
CA LEU A 132 -20.78 10.15 27.27
C LEU A 132 -22.18 10.69 26.95
N VAL A 133 -22.59 10.70 25.68
CA VAL A 133 -23.91 11.13 25.25
C VAL A 133 -25.02 10.26 25.88
N LEU A 134 -24.83 8.93 25.87
CA LEU A 134 -25.80 8.00 26.46
C LEU A 134 -25.91 8.18 28.00
N LEU A 135 -24.79 8.44 28.67
CA LEU A 135 -24.80 8.72 30.11
C LEU A 135 -25.53 10.02 30.46
N LEU A 136 -25.45 11.03 29.59
CA LEU A 136 -26.18 12.28 29.77
C LEU A 136 -27.68 12.16 29.44
N ALA A 137 -28.04 11.26 28.55
CA ALA A 137 -29.41 11.07 28.06
C ALA A 137 -30.22 10.08 28.95
N MET A 138 -29.56 9.22 29.68
CA MET A 138 -30.21 8.17 30.48
C MET A 138 -29.90 8.30 31.98
N ASP A 139 -30.91 8.12 32.82
CA ASP A 139 -30.78 8.16 34.29
C ASP A 139 -30.14 6.90 34.90
N SER A 140 -29.58 5.99 34.04
CA SER A 140 -28.98 4.73 34.48
C SER A 140 -27.62 4.52 33.83
N LEU A 141 -26.60 4.19 34.59
CA LEU A 141 -25.25 3.83 34.16
C LEU A 141 -25.17 2.45 33.49
N VAL A 142 -26.08 1.54 33.83
CA VAL A 142 -26.02 0.14 33.38
C VAL A 142 -26.48 0.00 31.93
N ILE A 143 -27.51 0.75 31.53
CA ILE A 143 -28.09 0.65 30.19
C ILE A 143 -27.10 1.04 29.10
N PRO A 144 -26.38 2.20 29.14
CA PRO A 144 -25.37 2.58 28.16
C PRO A 144 -24.23 1.57 28.01
N VAL A 145 -23.78 1.00 29.13
CA VAL A 145 -22.70 0.00 29.13
C VAL A 145 -23.15 -1.29 28.44
N LEU A 146 -24.36 -1.79 28.78
CA LEU A 146 -24.93 -2.96 28.12
C LEU A 146 -25.17 -2.74 26.63
N PHE A 147 -25.60 -1.54 26.23
CA PHE A 147 -25.79 -1.18 24.85
C PHE A 147 -24.47 -1.21 24.06
N LEU A 148 -23.42 -0.55 24.57
CA LEU A 148 -22.10 -0.57 23.95
C LEU A 148 -21.50 -1.99 23.88
N LEU A 149 -21.71 -2.78 24.93
CA LEU A 149 -21.26 -4.18 24.96
C LEU A 149 -22.00 -5.01 23.88
N SER A 150 -23.29 -4.79 23.70
CA SER A 150 -24.09 -5.43 22.66
C SER A 150 -23.61 -5.06 21.26
N VAL A 151 -23.35 -3.77 21.00
CA VAL A 151 -22.79 -3.29 19.74
C VAL A 151 -21.38 -3.88 19.50
N GLY A 152 -20.53 -3.89 20.52
CA GLY A 152 -19.20 -4.50 20.45
C GLY A 152 -19.26 -5.98 20.12
N LEU A 153 -20.17 -6.74 20.72
CA LEU A 153 -20.41 -8.14 20.38
C LEU A 153 -20.90 -8.31 18.94
N ALA A 154 -21.80 -7.44 18.48
CA ALA A 154 -22.28 -7.48 17.09
C ALA A 154 -21.13 -7.26 16.08
N VAL A 155 -20.22 -6.32 16.36
CA VAL A 155 -19.02 -6.11 15.52
C VAL A 155 -18.12 -7.35 15.52
N VAL A 156 -17.87 -7.96 16.69
CA VAL A 156 -17.05 -9.18 16.78
C VAL A 156 -17.69 -10.34 16.03
N TYR A 157 -19.02 -10.51 16.13
CA TYR A 157 -19.72 -11.52 15.34
C TYR A 157 -19.65 -11.26 13.85
N ASN A 158 -19.78 -10.01 13.41
CA ASN A 158 -19.68 -9.64 12.01
C ASN A 158 -18.26 -9.90 11.48
N LEU A 159 -17.21 -9.53 12.22
CA LEU A 159 -15.82 -9.88 11.91
C LEU A 159 -15.60 -11.39 11.79
N GLY A 160 -16.14 -12.15 12.75
CA GLY A 160 -16.02 -13.60 12.77
C GLY A 160 -16.73 -14.27 11.58
N THR A 161 -17.93 -13.82 11.23
CA THR A 161 -18.67 -14.35 10.07
C THR A 161 -17.99 -13.98 8.75
N ASN A 162 -17.35 -12.82 8.66
CA ASN A 162 -16.61 -12.41 7.47
C ASN A 162 -15.40 -13.30 7.18
N ILE A 163 -14.74 -13.83 8.21
CA ILE A 163 -13.67 -14.83 8.04
C ILE A 163 -14.21 -16.13 7.41
N PHE A 164 -15.44 -16.51 7.75
CA PHE A 164 -16.10 -17.69 7.19
C PHE A 164 -16.53 -17.50 5.72
N PHE A 165 -16.89 -16.27 5.33
CA PHE A 165 -17.34 -15.92 3.99
C PHE A 165 -16.24 -15.24 3.15
N GLY A 166 -14.99 -15.14 3.64
CA GLY A 166 -13.89 -14.39 3.06
C GLY A 166 -13.50 -14.75 1.63
N GLU A 167 -13.95 -15.87 1.10
CA GLU A 167 -13.74 -16.28 -0.30
C GLU A 167 -14.90 -15.90 -1.24
N VAL A 168 -16.04 -15.46 -0.72
CA VAL A 168 -17.27 -15.25 -1.50
C VAL A 168 -17.49 -13.77 -1.87
N CYS A 169 -16.91 -12.84 -1.15
CA CYS A 169 -17.04 -11.39 -1.41
C CYS A 169 -15.67 -10.72 -1.54
N TYR A 170 -15.34 -10.28 -2.75
CA TYR A 170 -14.20 -9.40 -3.02
C TYR A 170 -14.47 -7.97 -2.50
N ILE A 171 -14.56 -7.81 -1.20
CA ILE A 171 -14.63 -6.49 -0.56
C ILE A 171 -13.23 -6.16 -0.09
N THR A 172 -12.69 -5.02 -0.53
CA THR A 172 -11.40 -4.53 -0.02
C THR A 172 -11.43 -4.42 1.50
N LYS A 173 -10.37 -4.85 2.17
CA LYS A 173 -10.28 -4.82 3.65
C LYS A 173 -10.62 -3.44 4.24
N SER A 174 -10.29 -2.36 3.53
CA SER A 174 -10.63 -0.99 3.92
C SER A 174 -12.13 -0.71 3.91
N LEU A 175 -12.85 -1.22 2.89
CA LEU A 175 -14.31 -1.06 2.79
C LEU A 175 -15.03 -1.94 3.80
N THR A 176 -14.51 -3.13 4.08
CA THR A 176 -15.03 -4.04 5.11
C THR A 176 -15.05 -3.38 6.48
N ALA A 177 -13.97 -2.69 6.84
CA ALA A 177 -13.88 -2.00 8.12
C ALA A 177 -14.91 -0.86 8.25
N VAL A 178 -15.15 -0.07 7.18
CA VAL A 178 -16.15 1.01 7.17
C VAL A 178 -17.58 0.44 7.20
N LEU A 179 -17.87 -0.62 6.47
CA LEU A 179 -19.18 -1.27 6.45
C LEU A 179 -19.48 -1.95 7.78
N GLN A 180 -18.48 -2.49 8.46
CA GLN A 180 -18.65 -3.13 9.79
C GLN A 180 -18.97 -2.13 10.89
N LEU A 181 -18.54 -0.87 10.74
CA LEU A 181 -18.87 0.20 11.68
C LEU A 181 -20.24 0.83 11.37
N GLY A 182 -20.78 0.65 10.17
CA GLY A 182 -22.04 1.25 9.73
C GLY A 182 -23.27 0.37 9.90
N VAL A 183 -23.11 -0.90 10.34
CA VAL A 183 -24.19 -1.85 10.61
C VAL A 183 -24.31 -2.08 12.09
#